data_dc7a645b00c3237428c44a6c5f08cf0e
#
_entry.id   dc7a645b00c3237428c44a6c5f08cf0e
#
_cell.length_a   1.000
_cell.length_b   1.000
_cell.length_c   1.000
_cell.angle_alpha   90.00
_cell.angle_beta   90.00
_cell.angle_gamma   90.00
#
_symmetry.space_group_name_H-M   'P 1'
#
loop_
_entity.id
_entity.type
_entity.pdbx_description
1 polymer ?
#
loop_
_entity_poly.entity_id
_entity_poly.type
_entity_poly.pdbx_seq_one_letter_code
_entity_poly.pdbx_strand_id
1 'polypeptide(L)'
;MTQRFGCESARSRTMTINSLQLHVLEWGRAGAPPLCFLHGGAAHAHWFDAVTPAFTERFHVVSLDQRGHGESQWAVPPAYRTEDFAADLEALMDALGWSRVTLIGHSMGGHNAMSFAAWHPDRVAGLVIVDSRPVIPAERLDVMHARGLRAPRVHASAEAAAATFRLLPRETLADPALLAHMGRQAVGRRDGGWGWRFDPATHGERQPVDAWPLLGKITAPTLVVRGGLSPVLTEAMAGRLCASIPRASLVTIPKAYHHLTLDAPVEFTAALTRFLADV
;
A
#
# COMPACT_ATOMS: atom_id res chain seq x y z
N MET A 1 -16.44 3.34 24.35
CA MET A 1 -16.05 4.41 23.38
C MET A 1 -15.47 3.72 22.16
N THR A 2 -16.08 3.84 21.00
CA THR A 2 -15.54 3.29 19.75
C THR A 2 -14.27 4.05 19.43
N GLN A 3 -13.15 3.36 19.41
CA GLN A 3 -11.87 3.95 19.05
C GLN A 3 -11.96 4.44 17.59
N ARG A 4 -11.81 5.74 17.37
CA ARG A 4 -11.92 6.37 16.05
C ARG A 4 -10.54 6.31 15.40
N PHE A 5 -10.43 5.61 14.30
CA PHE A 5 -9.21 5.56 13.49
C PHE A 5 -9.36 6.60 12.38
N GLY A 6 -8.62 7.67 12.44
CA GLY A 6 -8.35 8.81 11.55
C GLY A 6 -9.09 9.06 10.23
N CYS A 7 -9.93 8.15 9.77
CA CYS A 7 -10.64 8.29 8.48
C CYS A 7 -11.81 9.30 8.50
N GLU A 8 -12.28 9.73 9.66
CA GLU A 8 -13.49 10.59 9.78
C GLU A 8 -13.31 11.98 9.16
N SER A 9 -12.07 12.43 8.98
CA SER A 9 -11.76 13.70 8.29
C SER A 9 -11.34 13.52 6.83
N ALA A 10 -11.32 12.28 6.34
CA ALA A 10 -10.97 12.00 4.96
C ALA A 10 -12.06 12.48 4.01
N ARG A 11 -11.66 13.11 2.90
CA ARG A 11 -12.52 13.27 1.74
C ARG A 11 -12.37 12.04 0.85
N SER A 12 -13.41 11.20 0.78
CA SER A 12 -13.50 10.08 -0.16
C SER A 12 -13.80 10.62 -1.55
N ARG A 13 -12.99 10.28 -2.54
CA ARG A 13 -13.15 10.72 -3.94
C ARG A 13 -12.90 9.57 -4.89
N THR A 14 -13.68 9.55 -5.97
CA THR A 14 -13.41 8.72 -7.14
C THR A 14 -12.94 9.60 -8.29
N MET A 15 -11.87 9.21 -8.95
CA MET A 15 -11.25 9.93 -10.06
C MET A 15 -11.12 9.01 -11.28
N THR A 16 -11.35 9.54 -12.48
CA THR A 16 -11.09 8.79 -13.72
C THR A 16 -9.60 8.87 -14.06
N ILE A 17 -8.90 7.76 -13.92
CA ILE A 17 -7.46 7.62 -14.15
C ILE A 17 -7.26 6.44 -15.13
N ASN A 18 -6.61 6.68 -16.27
CA ASN A 18 -6.36 5.66 -17.29
C ASN A 18 -7.63 4.84 -17.64
N SER A 19 -8.76 5.52 -17.79
CA SER A 19 -10.09 4.94 -18.07
C SER A 19 -10.68 4.08 -16.93
N LEU A 20 -10.03 4.00 -15.77
CA LEU A 20 -10.54 3.36 -14.57
C LEU A 20 -11.06 4.41 -13.57
N GLN A 21 -12.09 4.03 -12.82
CA GLN A 21 -12.53 4.79 -11.66
C GLN A 21 -11.67 4.38 -10.47
N LEU A 22 -10.70 5.22 -10.07
CA LEU A 22 -9.85 4.98 -8.91
C LEU A 22 -10.35 5.79 -7.72
N HIS A 23 -10.45 5.14 -6.58
CA HIS A 23 -10.86 5.73 -5.32
C HIS A 23 -9.64 6.17 -4.50
N VAL A 24 -9.75 7.32 -3.88
CA VAL A 24 -8.75 7.85 -2.95
C VAL A 24 -9.40 8.36 -1.66
N LEU A 25 -8.70 8.22 -0.57
CA LEU A 25 -8.92 8.96 0.65
C LEU A 25 -7.94 10.14 0.67
N GLU A 26 -8.46 11.35 0.85
CA GLU A 26 -7.69 12.58 0.73
C GLU A 26 -7.85 13.43 2.00
N TRP A 27 -6.73 13.97 2.50
CA TRP A 27 -6.67 14.87 3.67
C TRP A 27 -5.73 16.04 3.41
N GLY A 28 -5.83 17.03 4.27
CA GLY A 28 -4.98 18.19 4.21
C GLY A 28 -5.39 19.17 3.13
N ARG A 29 -4.47 20.05 2.76
CA ARG A 29 -4.73 21.16 1.85
C ARG A 29 -4.05 20.94 0.50
N ALA A 30 -4.77 21.13 -0.59
CA ALA A 30 -4.19 21.19 -1.92
C ALA A 30 -3.07 22.25 -1.98
N GLY A 31 -1.95 21.91 -2.61
CA GLY A 31 -0.75 22.76 -2.69
C GLY A 31 0.23 22.60 -1.51
N ALA A 32 -0.12 21.87 -0.44
CA ALA A 32 0.85 21.40 0.54
C ALA A 32 1.73 20.28 -0.07
N PRO A 33 2.92 19.99 0.49
CA PRO A 33 3.77 18.92 -0.03
C PRO A 33 3.03 17.59 -0.11
N PRO A 34 3.07 16.86 -1.25
CA PRO A 34 2.28 15.67 -1.46
C PRO A 34 2.84 14.42 -0.76
N LEU A 35 1.99 13.68 -0.07
CA LEU A 35 2.24 12.32 0.41
C LEU A 35 1.25 11.35 -0.22
N CYS A 36 1.74 10.26 -0.83
CA CYS A 36 0.89 9.22 -1.37
C CYS A 36 1.18 7.87 -0.69
N PHE A 37 0.14 7.30 -0.10
CA PHE A 37 0.18 5.99 0.55
C PHE A 37 -0.36 4.91 -0.39
N LEU A 38 0.42 3.82 -0.57
CA LEU A 38 0.12 2.69 -1.43
C LEU A 38 0.06 1.41 -0.59
N HIS A 39 -1.11 0.81 -0.49
CA HIS A 39 -1.36 -0.38 0.33
C HIS A 39 -0.79 -1.68 -0.27
N GLY A 40 -0.76 -2.74 0.53
CA GLY A 40 -0.36 -4.09 0.12
C GLY A 40 -1.41 -4.83 -0.72
N GLY A 41 -1.06 -6.01 -1.23
CA GLY A 41 -2.00 -6.86 -1.97
C GLY A 41 -3.21 -7.25 -1.12
N ALA A 42 -4.40 -7.26 -1.72
CA ALA A 42 -5.69 -7.52 -1.08
C ALA A 42 -6.05 -6.59 0.09
N ALA A 43 -5.32 -5.47 0.26
CA ALA A 43 -5.62 -4.40 1.21
C ALA A 43 -6.41 -3.26 0.52
N HIS A 44 -6.48 -2.10 1.14
CA HIS A 44 -7.25 -0.94 0.68
C HIS A 44 -6.70 0.37 1.28
N ALA A 45 -7.17 1.53 0.83
CA ALA A 45 -6.69 2.85 1.25
C ALA A 45 -6.76 3.08 2.77
N HIS A 46 -7.74 2.50 3.45
CA HIS A 46 -7.87 2.59 4.92
C HIS A 46 -6.75 1.87 5.70
N TRP A 47 -5.80 1.20 5.03
CA TRP A 47 -4.68 0.52 5.68
C TRP A 47 -3.80 1.44 6.52
N PHE A 48 -3.89 2.73 6.26
CA PHE A 48 -3.07 3.75 6.92
C PHE A 48 -3.85 4.67 7.86
N ASP A 49 -5.12 4.35 8.17
CA ASP A 49 -6.00 5.18 9.01
C ASP A 49 -5.41 5.51 10.41
N ALA A 50 -4.60 4.60 10.96
CA ALA A 50 -3.92 4.83 12.23
C ALA A 50 -2.65 5.71 12.11
N VAL A 51 -2.20 6.02 10.89
CA VAL A 51 -0.93 6.72 10.58
C VAL A 51 -1.18 8.09 9.98
N THR A 52 -2.07 8.18 9.00
CA THR A 52 -2.32 9.40 8.20
C THR A 52 -2.65 10.64 9.02
N PRO A 53 -3.39 10.59 10.16
CA PRO A 53 -3.74 11.78 10.92
C PRO A 53 -2.56 12.64 11.36
N ALA A 54 -1.38 12.02 11.57
CA ALA A 54 -0.18 12.73 12.01
C ALA A 54 0.40 13.69 10.93
N PHE A 55 -0.05 13.59 9.69
CA PHE A 55 0.55 14.29 8.54
C PHE A 55 -0.39 15.31 7.88
N THR A 56 -1.68 15.29 8.21
CA THR A 56 -2.74 16.04 7.51
C THR A 56 -2.66 17.57 7.65
N GLU A 57 -2.00 18.07 8.70
CA GLU A 57 -1.80 19.51 8.89
C GLU A 57 -0.71 20.08 7.98
N ARG A 58 0.34 19.28 7.70
CA ARG A 58 1.53 19.72 6.99
C ARG A 58 1.55 19.33 5.51
N PHE A 59 0.85 18.25 5.15
CA PHE A 59 0.93 17.63 3.84
C PHE A 59 -0.44 17.52 3.17
N HIS A 60 -0.44 17.47 1.85
CA HIS A 60 -1.56 16.98 1.07
C HIS A 60 -1.44 15.45 1.00
N VAL A 61 -2.22 14.77 1.80
CA VAL A 61 -2.14 13.30 1.99
C VAL A 61 -3.19 12.61 1.13
N VAL A 62 -2.75 11.63 0.35
CA VAL A 62 -3.64 10.74 -0.41
C VAL A 62 -3.29 9.29 -0.08
N SER A 63 -4.30 8.50 0.25
CA SER A 63 -4.21 7.03 0.30
C SER A 63 -5.01 6.47 -0.86
N LEU A 64 -4.33 5.79 -1.78
CA LEU A 64 -4.93 5.28 -3.02
C LEU A 64 -5.43 3.84 -2.81
N ASP A 65 -6.69 3.60 -3.15
CA ASP A 65 -7.12 2.25 -3.51
C ASP A 65 -6.53 1.92 -4.89
N GLN A 66 -5.46 1.12 -4.92
CA GLN A 66 -4.83 0.77 -6.19
C GLN A 66 -5.80 -0.05 -7.06
N ARG A 67 -5.67 0.02 -8.40
CA ARG A 67 -6.55 -0.73 -9.33
C ARG A 67 -6.86 -2.14 -8.83
N GLY A 68 -8.12 -2.56 -8.96
CA GLY A 68 -8.57 -3.88 -8.52
C GLY A 68 -8.72 -4.06 -7.02
N HIS A 69 -8.55 -2.99 -6.22
CA HIS A 69 -8.64 -3.04 -4.75
C HIS A 69 -9.58 -1.96 -4.20
N GLY A 70 -10.08 -2.19 -2.99
CA GLY A 70 -10.91 -1.24 -2.28
C GLY A 70 -12.16 -0.83 -3.05
N GLU A 71 -12.39 0.46 -3.17
CA GLU A 71 -13.49 1.03 -3.97
C GLU A 71 -13.06 1.37 -5.40
N SER A 72 -11.80 1.14 -5.76
CA SER A 72 -11.33 1.29 -7.13
C SER A 72 -11.85 0.21 -8.07
N GLN A 73 -12.07 0.60 -9.31
CA GLN A 73 -12.58 -0.28 -10.36
C GLN A 73 -11.59 -1.43 -10.64
N TRP A 74 -12.14 -2.57 -10.98
CA TRP A 74 -11.41 -3.72 -11.50
C TRP A 74 -11.12 -3.51 -12.98
N ALA A 75 -9.91 -3.87 -13.41
CA ALA A 75 -9.52 -3.77 -14.81
C ALA A 75 -10.16 -4.89 -15.64
N VAL A 76 -10.80 -4.51 -16.74
CA VAL A 76 -11.40 -5.46 -17.70
C VAL A 76 -10.94 -5.08 -19.12
N PRO A 77 -10.13 -5.93 -19.77
CA PRO A 77 -9.55 -7.21 -19.29
C PRO A 77 -8.59 -6.98 -18.10
N PRO A 78 -8.25 -8.03 -17.33
CA PRO A 78 -7.31 -7.92 -16.22
C PRO A 78 -5.95 -7.33 -16.65
N ALA A 79 -5.49 -6.29 -15.93
CA ALA A 79 -4.25 -5.57 -16.20
C ALA A 79 -3.60 -5.21 -14.86
N TYR A 80 -2.74 -6.10 -14.36
CA TYR A 80 -2.15 -6.03 -13.00
C TYR A 80 -0.63 -6.23 -13.01
N ARG A 81 0.03 -5.75 -14.06
CA ARG A 81 1.49 -5.66 -14.13
C ARG A 81 1.98 -4.51 -13.27
N THR A 82 3.25 -4.51 -12.88
CA THR A 82 3.84 -3.39 -12.14
C THR A 82 3.74 -2.08 -12.91
N GLU A 83 3.90 -2.14 -14.24
CA GLU A 83 3.77 -0.99 -15.15
C GLU A 83 2.36 -0.38 -15.15
N ASP A 84 1.32 -1.22 -15.00
CA ASP A 84 -0.07 -0.73 -14.94
C ASP A 84 -0.31 0.09 -13.68
N PHE A 85 0.22 -0.35 -12.52
CA PHE A 85 0.15 0.40 -11.26
C PHE A 85 0.98 1.68 -11.31
N ALA A 86 2.14 1.65 -11.98
CA ALA A 86 2.98 2.83 -12.16
C ALA A 86 2.30 3.88 -13.04
N ALA A 87 1.68 3.46 -14.15
CA ALA A 87 0.92 4.35 -15.03
C ALA A 87 -0.26 5.01 -14.31
N ASP A 88 -0.97 4.27 -13.43
CA ASP A 88 -2.03 4.87 -12.62
C ASP A 88 -1.50 5.91 -11.65
N LEU A 89 -0.38 5.63 -11.02
CA LEU A 89 0.24 6.58 -10.09
C LEU A 89 0.67 7.86 -10.81
N GLU A 90 1.28 7.75 -11.99
CA GLU A 90 1.67 8.91 -12.80
C GLU A 90 0.45 9.75 -13.18
N ALA A 91 -0.59 9.12 -13.73
CA ALA A 91 -1.81 9.82 -14.13
C ALA A 91 -2.57 10.41 -12.93
N LEU A 92 -2.54 9.77 -11.76
CA LEU A 92 -3.09 10.32 -10.52
C LEU A 92 -2.33 11.58 -10.09
N MET A 93 -1.00 11.55 -10.15
CA MET A 93 -0.17 12.72 -9.84
C MET A 93 -0.49 13.89 -10.77
N ASP A 94 -0.63 13.63 -12.07
CA ASP A 94 -0.98 14.65 -13.06
C ASP A 94 -2.37 15.24 -12.79
N ALA A 95 -3.35 14.40 -12.49
CA ALA A 95 -4.72 14.81 -12.16
C ALA A 95 -4.81 15.63 -10.85
N LEU A 96 -3.86 15.43 -9.92
CA LEU A 96 -3.74 16.18 -8.67
C LEU A 96 -2.81 17.40 -8.79
N GLY A 97 -2.18 17.62 -9.95
CA GLY A 97 -1.22 18.71 -10.18
C GLY A 97 0.11 18.51 -9.44
N TRP A 98 0.49 17.26 -9.14
CA TRP A 98 1.72 16.95 -8.42
C TRP A 98 2.89 16.74 -9.37
N SER A 99 3.81 17.67 -9.41
CA SER A 99 5.08 17.49 -10.15
C SER A 99 5.97 16.44 -9.50
N ARG A 100 6.01 16.40 -8.16
CA ARG A 100 6.76 15.43 -7.35
C ARG A 100 5.94 15.00 -6.16
N VAL A 101 6.18 13.78 -5.66
CA VAL A 101 5.46 13.19 -4.51
C VAL A 101 6.42 12.41 -3.61
N THR A 102 6.16 12.39 -2.30
CA THR A 102 6.76 11.38 -1.42
C THR A 102 5.85 10.17 -1.36
N LEU A 103 6.39 9.00 -1.72
CA LEU A 103 5.68 7.73 -1.80
C LEU A 103 5.91 6.91 -0.53
N ILE A 104 4.84 6.39 0.05
CA ILE A 104 4.88 5.47 1.18
C ILE A 104 4.18 4.18 0.75
N GLY A 105 4.93 3.12 0.47
CA GLY A 105 4.38 1.88 -0.05
C GLY A 105 4.60 0.70 0.87
N HIS A 106 3.52 0.00 1.25
CA HIS A 106 3.56 -1.22 2.02
C HIS A 106 3.46 -2.45 1.11
N SER A 107 4.33 -3.45 1.29
CA SER A 107 4.25 -4.74 0.59
C SER A 107 4.16 -4.56 -0.94
N MET A 108 3.05 -4.97 -1.59
CA MET A 108 2.79 -4.72 -3.01
C MET A 108 2.94 -3.23 -3.37
N GLY A 109 2.39 -2.33 -2.56
CA GLY A 109 2.53 -0.88 -2.77
C GLY A 109 3.98 -0.41 -2.67
N GLY A 110 4.80 -1.04 -1.80
CA GLY A 110 6.24 -0.78 -1.72
C GLY A 110 6.99 -1.24 -2.96
N HIS A 111 6.63 -2.39 -3.51
CA HIS A 111 7.15 -2.89 -4.78
C HIS A 111 6.79 -1.95 -5.95
N ASN A 112 5.55 -1.52 -6.02
CA ASN A 112 5.08 -0.58 -7.04
C ASN A 112 5.80 0.79 -6.89
N ALA A 113 5.95 1.29 -5.65
CA ALA A 113 6.59 2.57 -5.36
C ALA A 113 8.09 2.57 -5.73
N MET A 114 8.84 1.49 -5.40
CA MET A 114 10.27 1.41 -5.75
C MET A 114 10.48 1.30 -7.27
N SER A 115 9.61 0.57 -7.96
CA SER A 115 9.66 0.46 -9.42
C SER A 115 9.33 1.80 -10.09
N PHE A 116 8.29 2.48 -9.62
CA PHE A 116 7.94 3.84 -10.09
C PHE A 116 9.08 4.83 -9.86
N ALA A 117 9.67 4.84 -8.66
CA ALA A 117 10.76 5.75 -8.35
C ALA A 117 12.02 5.52 -9.22
N ALA A 118 12.25 4.29 -9.65
CA ALA A 118 13.35 3.97 -10.56
C ALA A 118 13.06 4.35 -12.02
N TRP A 119 11.81 4.28 -12.45
CA TRP A 119 11.37 4.66 -13.81
C TRP A 119 11.16 6.16 -13.97
N HIS A 120 10.74 6.84 -12.91
CA HIS A 120 10.39 8.27 -12.88
C HIS A 120 11.13 9.00 -11.74
N PRO A 121 12.47 9.00 -11.71
CA PRO A 121 13.24 9.54 -10.58
C PRO A 121 12.95 11.03 -10.33
N ASP A 122 12.64 11.81 -11.37
CA ASP A 122 12.33 13.22 -11.26
C ASP A 122 10.94 13.50 -10.65
N ARG A 123 10.06 12.49 -10.61
CA ARG A 123 8.71 12.60 -10.08
C ARG A 123 8.65 12.24 -8.57
N VAL A 124 9.73 11.76 -7.96
CA VAL A 124 9.74 11.29 -6.56
C VAL A 124 10.59 12.21 -5.71
N ALA A 125 9.99 12.82 -4.68
CA ALA A 125 10.66 13.66 -3.70
C ALA A 125 11.31 12.83 -2.58
N GLY A 126 10.63 11.77 -2.15
CA GLY A 126 11.08 10.81 -1.15
C GLY A 126 10.38 9.46 -1.33
N LEU A 127 11.01 8.40 -0.86
CA LEU A 127 10.48 7.04 -0.96
C LEU A 127 10.55 6.33 0.39
N VAL A 128 9.44 5.74 0.82
CA VAL A 128 9.39 4.89 2.02
C VAL A 128 8.92 3.50 1.61
N ILE A 129 9.82 2.53 1.71
CA ILE A 129 9.57 1.13 1.38
C ILE A 129 9.24 0.38 2.68
N VAL A 130 7.97 0.02 2.85
CA VAL A 130 7.47 -0.58 4.10
C VAL A 130 7.30 -2.08 3.91
N ASP A 131 8.21 -2.84 4.51
CA ASP A 131 8.24 -4.31 4.50
C ASP A 131 7.92 -4.94 3.14
N SER A 132 8.66 -4.50 2.13
CA SER A 132 8.46 -4.90 0.73
C SER A 132 9.73 -5.48 0.13
N ARG A 133 9.56 -6.46 -0.77
CA ARG A 133 10.65 -7.14 -1.49
C ARG A 133 10.82 -6.54 -2.89
N PRO A 134 12.06 -6.47 -3.40
CA PRO A 134 12.30 -6.10 -4.80
C PRO A 134 11.84 -7.17 -5.79
N VAL A 135 11.72 -8.43 -5.37
CA VAL A 135 11.28 -9.54 -6.21
C VAL A 135 10.37 -10.48 -5.42
N ILE A 136 9.34 -11.00 -6.06
CA ILE A 136 8.50 -12.07 -5.49
C ILE A 136 9.08 -13.41 -5.94
N PRO A 137 9.49 -14.31 -5.02
CA PRO A 137 9.97 -15.64 -5.41
C PRO A 137 8.92 -16.41 -6.23
N ALA A 138 9.36 -17.20 -7.22
CA ALA A 138 8.47 -17.92 -8.13
C ALA A 138 7.44 -18.79 -7.40
N GLU A 139 7.86 -19.54 -6.38
CA GLU A 139 6.96 -20.40 -5.59
C GLU A 139 5.88 -19.61 -4.86
N ARG A 140 6.18 -18.36 -4.48
CA ARG A 140 5.20 -17.44 -3.88
C ARG A 140 4.24 -16.91 -4.92
N LEU A 141 4.73 -16.62 -6.10
CA LEU A 141 3.92 -16.15 -7.24
C LEU A 141 2.95 -17.25 -7.67
N ASP A 142 3.40 -18.51 -7.77
CA ASP A 142 2.57 -19.66 -8.08
C ASP A 142 1.43 -19.85 -7.08
N VAL A 143 1.74 -19.69 -5.77
CA VAL A 143 0.71 -19.74 -4.72
C VAL A 143 -0.28 -18.58 -4.84
N MET A 144 0.17 -17.39 -5.24
CA MET A 144 -0.72 -16.25 -5.49
C MET A 144 -1.61 -16.50 -6.69
N HIS A 145 -1.06 -16.98 -7.81
CA HIS A 145 -1.81 -17.32 -9.01
C HIS A 145 -2.88 -18.38 -8.70
N ALA A 146 -2.52 -19.45 -8.02
CA ALA A 146 -3.47 -20.49 -7.61
C ALA A 146 -4.59 -19.97 -6.69
N ARG A 147 -4.33 -18.93 -5.89
CA ARG A 147 -5.37 -18.26 -5.09
C ARG A 147 -6.29 -17.40 -5.93
N GLY A 148 -5.74 -16.69 -6.91
CA GLY A 148 -6.51 -15.87 -7.84
C GLY A 148 -7.50 -16.64 -8.71
N LEU A 149 -7.24 -17.93 -8.94
CA LEU A 149 -8.14 -18.83 -9.69
C LEU A 149 -9.33 -19.33 -8.85
N ARG A 150 -9.35 -19.09 -7.53
CA ARG A 150 -10.45 -19.54 -6.67
C ARG A 150 -11.66 -18.64 -6.82
N ALA A 151 -12.84 -19.23 -6.90
CA ALA A 151 -14.09 -18.46 -6.89
C ALA A 151 -14.19 -17.59 -5.63
N PRO A 152 -14.52 -16.30 -5.78
CA PRO A 152 -14.73 -15.41 -4.64
C PRO A 152 -15.84 -15.94 -3.73
N ARG A 153 -15.62 -15.89 -2.42
CA ARG A 153 -16.67 -16.23 -1.45
C ARG A 153 -17.68 -15.09 -1.36
N VAL A 154 -18.96 -15.44 -1.38
CA VAL A 154 -20.07 -14.52 -1.16
C VAL A 154 -20.74 -14.87 0.17
N HIS A 155 -21.05 -13.85 0.94
CA HIS A 155 -21.65 -13.95 2.29
C HIS A 155 -23.00 -13.26 2.30
N ALA A 156 -23.89 -13.72 3.20
CA ALA A 156 -25.23 -13.18 3.33
C ALA A 156 -25.26 -11.72 3.86
N SER A 157 -24.26 -11.33 4.64
CA SER A 157 -24.17 -9.97 5.18
C SER A 157 -22.73 -9.43 5.18
N ALA A 158 -22.58 -8.11 5.32
CA ALA A 158 -21.30 -7.43 5.46
C ALA A 158 -20.56 -7.90 6.71
N GLU A 159 -21.27 -8.09 7.82
CA GLU A 159 -20.70 -8.55 9.10
C GLU A 159 -20.15 -9.96 8.96
N ALA A 160 -20.90 -10.87 8.31
CA ALA A 160 -20.46 -12.24 8.05
C ALA A 160 -19.20 -12.27 7.16
N ALA A 161 -19.14 -11.43 6.15
CA ALA A 161 -17.96 -11.28 5.31
C ALA A 161 -16.77 -10.73 6.11
N ALA A 162 -16.94 -9.62 6.84
CA ALA A 162 -15.90 -8.98 7.65
C ALA A 162 -15.35 -9.90 8.74
N ALA A 163 -16.17 -10.76 9.35
CA ALA A 163 -15.73 -11.75 10.34
C ALA A 163 -14.76 -12.79 9.78
N THR A 164 -14.70 -12.95 8.45
CA THR A 164 -13.73 -13.82 7.77
C THR A 164 -12.40 -13.12 7.43
N PHE A 165 -12.25 -11.83 7.76
CA PHE A 165 -11.01 -11.09 7.51
C PHE A 165 -9.81 -11.76 8.19
N ARG A 166 -8.74 -11.93 7.45
CA ARG A 166 -7.47 -12.46 7.96
C ARG A 166 -6.32 -11.80 7.19
N LEU A 167 -5.31 -11.40 7.93
CA LEU A 167 -4.05 -10.93 7.36
C LEU A 167 -3.30 -12.07 6.66
N LEU A 168 -2.45 -11.72 5.69
CA LEU A 168 -1.52 -12.63 5.03
C LEU A 168 -0.16 -11.93 4.84
N PRO A 169 0.90 -12.38 5.55
CA PRO A 169 0.95 -13.43 6.60
C PRO A 169 -0.01 -13.16 7.76
N ARG A 170 -0.31 -14.20 8.57
CA ARG A 170 -1.32 -14.10 9.65
C ARG A 170 -0.80 -13.46 10.92
N GLU A 171 0.51 -13.53 11.11
CA GLU A 171 1.19 -13.04 12.31
C GLU A 171 1.02 -11.53 12.42
N THR A 172 0.55 -11.08 13.59
CA THR A 172 0.28 -9.66 13.88
C THR A 172 0.25 -9.41 15.37
N LEU A 173 0.59 -8.19 15.76
CA LEU A 173 0.42 -7.62 17.09
C LEU A 173 -0.61 -6.47 17.08
N ALA A 174 -1.32 -6.29 15.97
CA ALA A 174 -2.27 -5.20 15.80
C ALA A 174 -3.45 -5.31 16.78
N ASP A 175 -3.92 -4.16 17.23
CA ASP A 175 -5.12 -4.05 18.07
C ASP A 175 -6.32 -4.76 17.38
N PRO A 176 -7.03 -5.65 18.08
CA PRO A 176 -8.20 -6.32 17.53
C PRO A 176 -9.28 -5.37 17.00
N ALA A 177 -9.44 -4.18 17.60
CA ALA A 177 -10.38 -3.18 17.11
C ALA A 177 -9.94 -2.58 15.78
N LEU A 178 -8.62 -2.38 15.57
CA LEU A 178 -8.06 -1.95 14.30
C LEU A 178 -8.24 -3.04 13.23
N LEU A 179 -7.99 -4.31 13.56
CA LEU A 179 -8.23 -5.42 12.63
C LEU A 179 -9.71 -5.56 12.26
N ALA A 180 -10.63 -5.37 13.21
CA ALA A 180 -12.05 -5.35 12.93
C ALA A 180 -12.45 -4.16 12.03
N HIS A 181 -11.81 -2.99 12.23
CA HIS A 181 -11.98 -1.84 11.34
C HIS A 181 -11.52 -2.18 9.92
N MET A 182 -10.30 -2.72 9.75
CA MET A 182 -9.78 -3.17 8.45
C MET A 182 -10.75 -4.16 7.77
N GLY A 183 -11.25 -5.13 8.51
CA GLY A 183 -12.20 -6.11 7.98
C GLY A 183 -13.49 -5.48 7.46
N ARG A 184 -14.02 -4.48 8.14
CA ARG A 184 -15.23 -3.75 7.68
C ARG A 184 -14.98 -2.98 6.39
N GLN A 185 -13.82 -2.31 6.28
CA GLN A 185 -13.46 -1.54 5.08
C GLN A 185 -13.13 -2.45 3.87
N ALA A 186 -12.69 -3.68 4.13
CA ALA A 186 -12.34 -4.65 3.09
C ALA A 186 -13.55 -5.27 2.38
N VAL A 187 -14.79 -5.00 2.80
CA VAL A 187 -16.00 -5.69 2.34
C VAL A 187 -16.92 -4.76 1.55
N GLY A 188 -17.51 -5.25 0.47
CA GLY A 188 -18.48 -4.54 -0.35
C GLY A 188 -19.54 -5.44 -0.95
N ARG A 189 -20.53 -4.83 -1.61
CA ARG A 189 -21.56 -5.55 -2.36
C ARG A 189 -20.93 -6.32 -3.51
N ARG A 190 -21.44 -7.53 -3.74
CA ARG A 190 -21.13 -8.43 -4.86
C ARG A 190 -22.41 -9.02 -5.36
N ASP A 191 -22.39 -9.58 -6.56
CA ASP A 191 -23.54 -10.35 -7.07
C ASP A 191 -23.86 -11.48 -6.08
N GLY A 192 -25.11 -11.50 -5.63
CA GLY A 192 -25.60 -12.48 -4.66
C GLY A 192 -25.29 -12.22 -3.18
N GLY A 193 -24.64 -11.08 -2.80
CA GLY A 193 -24.41 -10.78 -1.39
C GLY A 193 -23.26 -9.83 -1.09
N TRP A 194 -22.32 -10.25 -0.23
CA TRP A 194 -21.18 -9.46 0.25
C TRP A 194 -19.88 -10.23 0.11
N GLY A 195 -18.81 -9.56 -0.29
CA GLY A 195 -17.50 -10.17 -0.48
C GLY A 195 -16.36 -9.17 -0.36
N TRP A 196 -15.15 -9.65 -0.59
CA TRP A 196 -13.95 -8.85 -0.50
C TRP A 196 -13.87 -7.80 -1.61
N ARG A 197 -13.43 -6.59 -1.27
CA ARG A 197 -13.20 -5.48 -2.19
C ARG A 197 -11.84 -5.59 -2.89
N PHE A 198 -11.48 -6.76 -3.40
CA PHE A 198 -10.35 -6.90 -4.30
C PHE A 198 -10.67 -7.90 -5.40
N ASP A 199 -10.14 -7.64 -6.60
CA ASP A 199 -10.25 -8.53 -7.74
C ASP A 199 -9.31 -9.74 -7.55
N PRO A 200 -9.80 -10.98 -7.58
CA PRO A 200 -8.94 -12.17 -7.55
C PRO A 200 -7.85 -12.17 -8.62
N ALA A 201 -8.11 -11.55 -9.79
CA ALA A 201 -7.14 -11.41 -10.87
C ALA A 201 -5.90 -10.57 -10.45
N THR A 202 -5.99 -9.73 -9.43
CA THR A 202 -4.81 -9.05 -8.85
C THR A 202 -3.77 -10.02 -8.30
N HIS A 203 -4.19 -11.24 -8.00
CA HIS A 203 -3.31 -12.37 -7.68
C HIS A 203 -3.12 -13.29 -8.89
N GLY A 204 -4.20 -13.65 -9.57
CA GLY A 204 -4.19 -14.62 -10.69
C GLY A 204 -3.41 -14.17 -11.91
N GLU A 205 -3.45 -12.87 -12.21
CA GLU A 205 -2.78 -12.25 -13.36
C GLU A 205 -1.61 -11.33 -12.96
N ARG A 206 -1.14 -11.44 -11.73
CA ARG A 206 -0.05 -10.62 -11.22
C ARG A 206 1.25 -10.93 -11.95
N GLN A 207 1.87 -9.90 -12.56
CA GLN A 207 3.16 -9.98 -13.23
C GLN A 207 4.10 -8.88 -12.63
N PRO A 208 4.72 -9.14 -11.49
CA PRO A 208 5.64 -8.18 -10.88
C PRO A 208 6.98 -8.19 -11.60
N VAL A 209 7.58 -7.03 -11.80
CA VAL A 209 8.95 -6.93 -12.29
C VAL A 209 9.96 -7.41 -11.23
N ASP A 210 11.13 -7.83 -11.64
CA ASP A 210 12.29 -7.89 -10.75
C ASP A 210 12.85 -6.47 -10.60
N ALA A 211 12.67 -5.86 -9.43
CA ALA A 211 13.12 -4.51 -9.16
C ALA A 211 14.62 -4.43 -8.76
N TRP A 212 15.32 -5.56 -8.51
CA TRP A 212 16.73 -5.52 -8.12
C TRP A 212 17.60 -4.72 -9.10
N PRO A 213 17.51 -4.92 -10.44
CA PRO A 213 18.30 -4.16 -11.42
C PRO A 213 17.93 -2.67 -11.49
N LEU A 214 16.78 -2.29 -10.93
CA LEU A 214 16.25 -0.94 -10.99
C LEU A 214 16.71 -0.05 -9.83
N LEU A 215 17.04 -0.66 -8.68
CA LEU A 215 17.23 0.04 -7.41
C LEU A 215 18.31 1.13 -7.46
N GLY A 216 19.39 0.91 -8.19
CA GLY A 216 20.45 1.90 -8.38
C GLY A 216 20.04 3.17 -9.14
N LYS A 217 18.86 3.16 -9.79
CA LYS A 217 18.30 4.34 -10.49
C LYS A 217 17.46 5.23 -9.58
N ILE A 218 17.15 4.79 -8.36
CA ILE A 218 16.36 5.57 -7.39
C ILE A 218 17.25 6.68 -6.84
N THR A 219 16.98 7.93 -7.20
CA THR A 219 17.75 9.11 -6.76
C THR A 219 17.18 9.79 -5.53
N ALA A 220 15.90 9.55 -5.23
CA ALA A 220 15.22 10.14 -4.09
C ALA A 220 15.79 9.63 -2.76
N PRO A 221 15.83 10.46 -1.70
CA PRO A 221 16.03 9.99 -0.35
C PRO A 221 15.07 8.82 -0.07
N THR A 222 15.58 7.73 0.50
CA THR A 222 14.79 6.51 0.67
C THR A 222 14.90 6.00 2.10
N LEU A 223 13.76 5.65 2.70
CA LEU A 223 13.67 4.96 3.97
C LEU A 223 13.15 3.54 3.75
N VAL A 224 13.94 2.55 4.10
CA VAL A 224 13.49 1.15 4.19
C VAL A 224 13.03 0.89 5.62
N VAL A 225 11.79 0.46 5.80
CA VAL A 225 11.24 0.11 7.13
C VAL A 225 10.86 -1.36 7.13
N ARG A 226 11.39 -2.12 8.08
CA ARG A 226 11.04 -3.54 8.25
C ARG A 226 10.46 -3.82 9.64
N GLY A 227 9.54 -4.78 9.71
CA GLY A 227 9.13 -5.38 10.97
C GLY A 227 10.21 -6.34 11.48
N GLY A 228 10.65 -6.19 12.72
CA GLY A 228 11.70 -7.04 13.33
C GLY A 228 11.35 -8.53 13.30
N LEU A 229 10.06 -8.85 13.35
CA LEU A 229 9.50 -10.21 13.32
C LEU A 229 8.96 -10.61 11.93
N SER A 230 9.12 -9.76 10.91
CA SER A 230 8.54 -10.03 9.59
C SER A 230 9.19 -11.23 8.90
N PRO A 231 8.39 -12.19 8.41
CA PRO A 231 8.88 -13.27 7.56
C PRO A 231 9.03 -12.84 6.08
N VAL A 232 8.60 -11.62 5.74
CA VAL A 232 8.60 -11.13 4.34
C VAL A 232 9.90 -10.43 4.02
N LEU A 233 10.24 -9.35 4.68
CA LEU A 233 11.50 -8.63 4.49
C LEU A 233 12.47 -9.03 5.61
N THR A 234 13.31 -10.04 5.36
CA THR A 234 14.33 -10.47 6.33
C THR A 234 15.38 -9.39 6.54
N GLU A 235 16.11 -9.44 7.66
CA GLU A 235 17.17 -8.48 7.97
C GLU A 235 18.23 -8.41 6.87
N ALA A 236 18.71 -9.58 6.43
CA ALA A 236 19.70 -9.67 5.36
C ALA A 236 19.18 -9.06 4.04
N MET A 237 17.90 -9.31 3.69
CA MET A 237 17.29 -8.73 2.50
C MET A 237 17.11 -7.23 2.63
N ALA A 238 16.70 -6.72 3.80
CA ALA A 238 16.55 -5.29 4.06
C ALA A 238 17.90 -4.56 3.98
N GLY A 239 18.96 -5.15 4.53
CA GLY A 239 20.32 -4.61 4.42
C GLY A 239 20.79 -4.55 2.97
N ARG A 240 20.58 -5.63 2.19
CA ARG A 240 20.90 -5.66 0.75
C ARG A 240 20.08 -4.63 -0.03
N LEU A 241 18.77 -4.53 0.24
CA LEU A 241 17.89 -3.54 -0.41
C LEU A 241 18.39 -2.11 -0.14
N CYS A 242 18.67 -1.79 1.12
CA CYS A 242 19.20 -0.49 1.52
C CYS A 242 20.55 -0.19 0.82
N ALA A 243 21.46 -1.14 0.78
CA ALA A 243 22.76 -0.99 0.13
C ALA A 243 22.68 -0.83 -1.41
N SER A 244 21.56 -1.25 -2.02
CA SER A 244 21.34 -1.16 -3.47
C SER A 244 20.74 0.17 -3.93
N ILE A 245 20.31 1.03 -3.00
CA ILE A 245 19.72 2.34 -3.29
C ILE A 245 20.68 3.44 -2.80
N PRO A 246 21.12 4.36 -3.65
CA PRO A 246 22.22 5.30 -3.33
C PRO A 246 22.00 6.16 -2.07
N ARG A 247 20.76 6.53 -1.79
CA ARG A 247 20.41 7.44 -0.67
C ARG A 247 19.43 6.78 0.30
N ALA A 248 19.66 5.52 0.65
CA ALA A 248 18.77 4.78 1.53
C ALA A 248 19.28 4.70 2.97
N SER A 249 18.34 4.70 3.89
CA SER A 249 18.52 4.36 5.30
C SER A 249 17.56 3.24 5.69
N LEU A 250 17.90 2.48 6.74
CA LEU A 250 17.13 1.34 7.22
C LEU A 250 16.67 1.57 8.66
N VAL A 251 15.38 1.35 8.91
CA VAL A 251 14.81 1.30 10.26
C VAL A 251 14.13 -0.05 10.46
N THR A 252 14.45 -0.71 11.56
CA THR A 252 13.75 -1.92 12.02
C THR A 252 12.85 -1.57 13.20
N ILE A 253 11.57 -1.94 13.12
CA ILE A 253 10.60 -1.83 14.22
C ILE A 253 10.57 -3.19 14.94
N PRO A 254 11.18 -3.34 16.14
CA PRO A 254 11.48 -4.65 16.70
C PRO A 254 10.25 -5.53 16.96
N LYS A 255 9.16 -4.92 17.43
CA LYS A 255 7.90 -5.60 17.80
C LYS A 255 6.84 -5.40 16.72
N ALA A 256 7.16 -5.78 15.49
CA ALA A 256 6.20 -5.75 14.39
C ALA A 256 6.48 -6.87 13.39
N TYR A 257 5.42 -7.45 12.85
CA TYR A 257 5.45 -8.38 11.72
C TYR A 257 5.35 -7.63 10.38
N HIS A 258 4.92 -8.33 9.34
CA HIS A 258 4.77 -7.77 7.99
C HIS A 258 3.84 -6.55 7.93
N HIS A 259 2.77 -6.58 8.72
CA HIS A 259 1.77 -5.51 8.75
C HIS A 259 2.11 -4.42 9.77
N LEU A 260 3.36 -3.99 9.78
CA LEU A 260 3.93 -3.10 10.79
C LEU A 260 3.20 -1.76 10.96
N THR A 261 2.50 -1.28 9.93
CA THR A 261 1.64 -0.09 10.00
C THR A 261 0.39 -0.30 10.85
N LEU A 262 0.00 -1.57 11.05
CA LEU A 262 -1.09 -1.97 11.94
C LEU A 262 -0.56 -2.44 13.30
N ASP A 263 0.58 -3.15 13.32
CA ASP A 263 1.20 -3.71 14.53
C ASP A 263 1.80 -2.62 15.43
N ALA A 264 2.41 -1.60 14.83
CA ALA A 264 3.19 -0.57 15.52
C ALA A 264 3.00 0.81 14.85
N PRO A 265 1.76 1.32 14.77
CA PRO A 265 1.46 2.57 14.06
C PRO A 265 2.18 3.78 14.67
N VAL A 266 2.41 3.81 15.99
CA VAL A 266 3.08 4.90 16.68
C VAL A 266 4.57 4.95 16.30
N GLU A 267 5.25 3.83 16.37
CA GLU A 267 6.68 3.70 16.03
C GLU A 267 6.91 3.96 14.53
N PHE A 268 6.01 3.46 13.69
CA PHE A 268 6.06 3.75 12.25
C PHE A 268 5.85 5.23 11.96
N THR A 269 4.85 5.86 12.59
CA THR A 269 4.60 7.30 12.46
C THR A 269 5.81 8.12 12.90
N ALA A 270 6.46 7.75 14.01
CA ALA A 270 7.66 8.43 14.48
C ALA A 270 8.85 8.27 13.51
N ALA A 271 9.04 7.09 12.90
CA ALA A 271 10.07 6.86 11.89
C ALA A 271 9.81 7.69 10.62
N LEU A 272 8.55 7.70 10.14
CA LEU A 272 8.13 8.48 8.98
C LEU A 272 8.27 9.99 9.23
N THR A 273 7.90 10.49 10.41
CA THR A 273 8.03 11.91 10.78
C THR A 273 9.48 12.36 10.74
N ARG A 274 10.41 11.56 11.27
CA ARG A 274 11.85 11.87 11.19
C ARG A 274 12.34 11.93 9.76
N PHE A 275 11.98 10.96 8.94
CA PHE A 275 12.36 10.93 7.53
C PHE A 275 11.84 12.16 6.77
N LEU A 276 10.57 12.53 6.99
CA LEU A 276 9.94 13.68 6.32
C LEU A 276 10.45 15.06 6.79
N ALA A 277 11.26 15.12 7.83
CA ALA A 277 11.93 16.35 8.23
C ALA A 277 13.15 16.66 7.36
N ASP A 278 13.69 15.65 6.65
CA ASP A 278 14.90 15.73 5.85
C ASP A 278 14.61 15.70 4.33
N VAL A 279 13.32 15.68 3.90
CA VAL A 279 12.86 15.55 2.50
C VAL A 279 12.13 16.84 1.99
#